data_46eba4d038569ca7b50672643d1cc36a
#
_entry.id   46eba4d038569ca7b50672643d1cc36a
#
_cell.length_a   1.000
_cell.length_b   1.000
_cell.length_c   1.000
_cell.angle_alpha   90.00
_cell.angle_beta   90.00
_cell.angle_gamma   90.00
#
_symmetry.space_group_name_H-M   'P 1'
#
loop_
_entity.id
_entity.type
_entity.pdbx_description
1 polymer ?
#
loop_
_entity_poly.entity_id
_entity_poly.type
_entity_poly.pdbx_seq_one_letter_code
_entity_poly.pdbx_strand_id
1 'polypeptide(L)'
;MKTYAVVLYESADDVASRAPAHYPAHKARLDEFHAAGDLIMVGTFGDPQAQGSMAVFTSREAAEKFVGDDPFVLNGVVRRHEIRDWNETYS
;
A
#
# COMPACT_ATOMS: atom_id res chain seq x y z
N MET A 1 5.85 -22.57 5.89
CA MET A 1 4.96 -21.39 5.89
C MET A 1 5.78 -20.15 5.63
N LYS A 2 5.20 -19.21 4.91
CA LYS A 2 5.86 -17.93 4.62
C LYS A 2 5.29 -16.84 5.50
N THR A 3 6.12 -15.85 5.79
CA THR A 3 5.68 -14.62 6.44
C THR A 3 5.71 -13.50 5.41
N TYR A 4 4.58 -12.82 5.29
CA TYR A 4 4.43 -11.66 4.42
C TYR A 4 4.33 -10.39 5.27
N ALA A 5 4.45 -9.25 4.64
CA ALA A 5 4.17 -7.98 5.28
C ALA A 5 2.93 -7.37 4.62
N VAL A 6 1.93 -7.04 5.43
CA VAL A 6 0.70 -6.42 4.96
C VAL A 6 0.72 -4.95 5.34
N VAL A 7 0.49 -4.09 4.35
CA VAL A 7 0.37 -2.64 4.55
C VAL A 7 -1.10 -2.27 4.47
N LEU A 8 -1.58 -1.61 5.51
CA LEU A 8 -2.93 -1.07 5.57
C LEU A 8 -2.85 0.45 5.49
N TYR A 9 -3.56 1.02 4.52
CA TYR A 9 -3.64 2.46 4.30
C TYR A 9 -5.01 2.98 4.71
N GLU A 10 -5.01 4.03 5.50
CA GLU A 10 -6.22 4.78 5.84
C GLU A 10 -6.26 6.04 4.99
N SER A 11 -7.36 6.25 4.27
CA SER A 11 -7.51 7.36 3.34
C SER A 11 -7.70 8.69 4.07
N ALA A 12 -7.13 9.75 3.50
CA ALA A 12 -7.41 11.11 3.94
C ALA A 12 -8.90 11.43 3.73
N ASP A 13 -9.44 12.38 4.50
CA ASP A 13 -10.85 12.77 4.41
C ASP A 13 -11.23 13.30 3.03
N ASP A 14 -10.28 13.92 2.32
CA ASP A 14 -10.44 14.49 0.99
C ASP A 14 -9.76 13.65 -0.10
N VAL A 15 -9.70 12.32 0.07
CA VAL A 15 -8.97 11.42 -0.82
C VAL A 15 -9.38 11.58 -2.29
N ALA A 16 -10.68 11.76 -2.56
CA ALA A 16 -11.19 11.87 -3.93
C ALA A 16 -10.64 13.08 -4.68
N SER A 17 -10.40 14.20 -3.98
CA SER A 17 -9.83 15.40 -4.58
C SER A 17 -8.30 15.39 -4.55
N ARG A 18 -7.68 14.68 -3.62
CA ARG A 18 -6.23 14.68 -3.41
C ARG A 18 -5.50 13.60 -4.22
N ALA A 19 -6.09 12.43 -4.34
CA ALA A 19 -5.45 11.28 -4.97
C ALA A 19 -5.12 11.46 -6.47
N PRO A 20 -5.99 12.06 -7.30
CA PRO A 20 -5.73 12.09 -8.75
C PRO A 20 -4.41 12.75 -9.15
N ALA A 21 -3.98 13.79 -8.45
CA ALA A 21 -2.72 14.48 -8.75
C ALA A 21 -1.50 13.60 -8.50
N HIS A 22 -1.58 12.65 -7.58
CA HIS A 22 -0.46 11.81 -7.14
C HIS A 22 -0.58 10.35 -7.59
N TYR A 23 -1.70 10.00 -8.23
CA TYR A 23 -1.93 8.62 -8.65
C TYR A 23 -0.91 8.12 -9.67
N PRO A 24 -0.56 8.88 -10.72
CA PRO A 24 0.42 8.38 -11.71
C PRO A 24 1.75 7.98 -11.09
N ALA A 25 2.30 8.79 -10.19
CA ALA A 25 3.56 8.49 -9.52
C ALA A 25 3.42 7.31 -8.54
N HIS A 26 2.31 7.25 -7.81
CA HIS A 26 1.99 6.12 -6.92
C HIS A 26 1.87 4.82 -7.73
N LYS A 27 1.15 4.84 -8.86
CA LYS A 27 0.98 3.68 -9.73
C LYS A 27 2.30 3.20 -10.31
N ALA A 28 3.16 4.13 -10.76
CA ALA A 28 4.49 3.79 -11.30
C ALA A 28 5.33 3.05 -10.25
N ARG A 29 5.25 3.47 -8.99
CA ARG A 29 5.95 2.83 -7.89
C ARG A 29 5.38 1.44 -7.58
N LEU A 30 4.06 1.27 -7.63
CA LEU A 30 3.43 -0.06 -7.51
C LEU A 30 3.93 -1.00 -8.61
N ASP A 31 3.98 -0.52 -9.84
CA ASP A 31 4.44 -1.31 -10.99
C ASP A 31 5.90 -1.74 -10.81
N GLU A 32 6.75 -0.85 -10.32
CA GLU A 32 8.16 -1.12 -10.07
C GLU A 32 8.33 -2.24 -9.02
N PHE A 33 7.64 -2.13 -7.89
CA PHE A 33 7.73 -3.13 -6.83
C PHE A 33 7.13 -4.47 -7.24
N HIS A 34 6.06 -4.45 -8.01
CA HIS A 34 5.45 -5.67 -8.54
C HIS A 34 6.40 -6.36 -9.55
N ALA A 35 7.00 -5.60 -10.46
CA ALA A 35 7.96 -6.13 -11.43
C ALA A 35 9.21 -6.72 -10.76
N ALA A 36 9.64 -6.14 -9.64
CA ALA A 36 10.77 -6.65 -8.86
C ALA A 36 10.44 -7.90 -8.04
N GLY A 37 9.15 -8.28 -7.96
CA GLY A 37 8.71 -9.42 -7.16
C GLY A 37 8.50 -9.12 -5.69
N ASP A 38 8.60 -7.86 -5.28
CA ASP A 38 8.44 -7.45 -3.88
C ASP A 38 6.97 -7.25 -3.49
N LEU A 39 6.16 -6.74 -4.39
CA LEU A 39 4.72 -6.56 -4.21
C LEU A 39 3.97 -7.73 -4.83
N ILE A 40 3.17 -8.42 -4.01
CA ILE A 40 2.38 -9.57 -4.45
C ILE A 40 1.03 -9.13 -4.99
N MET A 41 0.31 -8.35 -4.20
CA MET A 41 -1.02 -7.84 -4.57
C MET A 41 -1.33 -6.56 -3.82
N VAL A 42 -2.19 -5.75 -4.40
CA VAL A 42 -2.68 -4.52 -3.81
C VAL A 42 -4.11 -4.27 -4.29
N GLY A 43 -4.91 -3.70 -3.43
CA GLY A 43 -6.29 -3.38 -3.78
C GLY A 43 -6.92 -2.45 -2.77
N THR A 44 -8.11 -1.97 -3.11
CA THR A 44 -8.92 -1.14 -2.23
C THR A 44 -10.01 -1.99 -1.59
N PHE A 45 -10.41 -1.61 -0.36
CA PHE A 45 -11.60 -2.19 0.24
C PHE A 45 -12.85 -1.67 -0.46
N GLY A 46 -14.01 -2.21 -0.11
CA GLY A 46 -15.27 -1.90 -0.81
C GLY A 46 -15.62 -0.41 -0.87
N ASP A 47 -15.30 0.33 0.18
CA ASP A 47 -15.42 1.79 0.23
C ASP A 47 -14.04 2.37 0.58
N PRO A 48 -13.24 2.75 -0.43
CA PRO A 48 -11.87 3.23 -0.16
C PRO A 48 -11.80 4.48 0.73
N GLN A 49 -12.79 5.35 0.66
CA GLN A 49 -12.84 6.55 1.50
C GLN A 49 -12.94 6.17 2.97
N ALA A 50 -13.81 5.24 3.30
CA ALA A 50 -14.08 4.84 4.68
C ALA A 50 -13.12 3.75 5.16
N GLN A 51 -12.69 2.85 4.27
CA GLN A 51 -11.99 1.63 4.63
C GLN A 51 -10.55 1.54 4.14
N GLY A 52 -10.15 2.41 3.19
CA GLY A 52 -8.80 2.46 2.68
C GLY A 52 -8.43 1.34 1.72
N SER A 53 -7.16 0.94 1.78
CA SER A 53 -6.58 -0.06 0.89
C SER A 53 -5.60 -0.96 1.63
N MET A 54 -5.21 -2.04 0.94
CA MET A 54 -4.28 -3.01 1.50
C MET A 54 -3.31 -3.49 0.42
N ALA A 55 -2.05 -3.69 0.80
CA ALA A 55 -1.04 -4.28 -0.07
C ALA A 55 -0.32 -5.41 0.66
N VAL A 56 0.10 -6.42 -0.08
CA VAL A 56 0.85 -7.56 0.45
C VAL A 56 2.23 -7.58 -0.19
N PHE A 57 3.26 -7.52 0.64
CA PHE A 57 4.66 -7.55 0.23
C PHE A 57 5.33 -8.84 0.68
N THR A 58 6.40 -9.24 -0.02
CA THR A 58 7.15 -10.47 0.30
C THR A 58 7.97 -10.35 1.58
N SER A 59 8.26 -9.13 2.04
CA SER A 59 9.03 -8.89 3.26
C SER A 59 8.66 -7.57 3.90
N ARG A 60 8.93 -7.45 5.20
CA ARG A 60 8.76 -6.20 5.92
C ARG A 60 9.68 -5.11 5.39
N GLU A 61 10.91 -5.47 5.02
CA GLU A 61 11.86 -4.53 4.43
C GLU A 61 11.31 -3.89 3.14
N ALA A 62 10.74 -4.71 2.26
CA ALA A 62 10.12 -4.22 1.02
C ALA A 62 8.93 -3.31 1.31
N ALA A 63 8.07 -3.68 2.27
CA ALA A 63 6.92 -2.88 2.68
C ALA A 63 7.35 -1.52 3.23
N GLU A 64 8.32 -1.49 4.13
CA GLU A 64 8.83 -0.26 4.72
C GLU A 64 9.46 0.66 3.67
N LYS A 65 10.23 0.08 2.75
CA LYS A 65 10.83 0.82 1.64
C LYS A 65 9.76 1.44 0.74
N PHE A 66 8.73 0.68 0.42
CA PHE A 66 7.62 1.18 -0.40
C PHE A 66 6.93 2.36 0.27
N VAL A 67 6.50 2.19 1.51
CA VAL A 67 5.75 3.19 2.27
C VAL A 67 6.56 4.46 2.47
N GLY A 68 7.87 4.32 2.71
CA GLY A 68 8.76 5.45 3.01
C GLY A 68 8.83 6.51 1.91
N ASP A 69 8.65 6.11 0.65
CA ASP A 69 8.73 7.02 -0.50
C ASP A 69 7.47 6.97 -1.37
N ASP A 70 6.37 6.40 -0.88
CA ASP A 70 5.13 6.38 -1.64
C ASP A 70 4.56 7.80 -1.77
N PRO A 71 4.37 8.30 -3.01
CA PRO A 71 3.77 9.63 -3.22
C PRO A 71 2.44 9.83 -2.51
N PHE A 72 1.65 8.79 -2.32
CA PHE A 72 0.40 8.87 -1.58
C PHE A 72 0.62 9.18 -0.09
N VAL A 73 1.67 8.62 0.49
CA VAL A 73 2.04 8.90 1.88
C VAL A 73 2.66 10.30 1.99
N LEU A 74 3.62 10.59 1.10
CA LEU A 74 4.36 11.87 1.14
C LEU A 74 3.47 13.09 0.91
N ASN A 75 2.36 12.92 0.19
CA ASN A 75 1.46 14.01 -0.18
C ASN A 75 0.11 13.97 0.55
N GLY A 76 0.04 13.21 1.64
CA GLY A 76 -1.13 13.21 2.51
C GLY A 76 -2.41 12.60 1.92
N VAL A 77 -2.30 11.81 0.85
CA VAL A 77 -3.43 11.03 0.32
C VAL A 77 -3.78 9.91 1.30
N VAL A 78 -2.75 9.32 1.90
CA VAL A 78 -2.85 8.37 3.00
C VAL A 78 -2.67 9.15 4.30
N ARG A 79 -3.69 9.12 5.16
CA ARG A 79 -3.66 9.79 6.44
C ARG A 79 -2.83 9.02 7.46
N ARG A 80 -2.92 7.70 7.41
CA ARG A 80 -2.26 6.81 8.36
C ARG A 80 -1.98 5.48 7.68
N HIS A 81 -0.87 4.85 8.05
CA HIS A 81 -0.54 3.52 7.57
C HIS A 81 -0.13 2.62 8.73
N GLU A 82 -0.26 1.32 8.50
CA GLU A 82 0.17 0.29 9.43
C GLU A 82 0.81 -0.85 8.64
N ILE A 83 1.92 -1.40 9.15
CA ILE A 83 2.56 -2.57 8.56
C ILE A 83 2.49 -3.69 9.59
N ARG A 84 1.95 -4.84 9.16
CA ARG A 84 1.82 -6.03 10.00
C ARG A 84 2.53 -7.22 9.36
N ASP A 85 3.22 -7.99 10.16
CA ASP A 85 3.69 -9.31 9.72
C ASP A 85 2.47 -10.25 9.66
N TRP A 86 2.41 -11.04 8.59
CA TRP A 86 1.28 -11.92 8.34
C TRP A 86 1.79 -13.31 7.98
N ASN A 87 1.53 -14.26 8.86
CA ASN A 87 2.02 -15.63 8.69
C ASN A 87 0.99 -16.44 7.90
N GLU A 88 1.44 -16.97 6.76
CA GLU A 88 0.62 -17.85 5.94
C GLU A 88 0.36 -19.15 6.71
N THR A 89 -0.90 -19.51 6.86
CA THR A 89 -1.27 -20.82 7.46
C THR A 89 -1.83 -21.75 6.39
N TYR A 90 -2.36 -21.20 5.32
CA TYR A 90 -2.95 -21.95 4.22
C TYR A 90 -2.99 -21.11 2.96
N SER A 91 -2.60 -21.68 1.84
CA SER A 91 -2.67 -21.01 0.55
C SER A 91 -2.70 -22.03 -0.60
#